data_f23f0e50a4a077803a97b3a65121b6e2
#
_entry.id   f23f0e50a4a077803a97b3a65121b6e2
#
_cell.length_a   1.000
_cell.length_b   1.000
_cell.length_c   1.000
_cell.angle_alpha   90.00
_cell.angle_beta   90.00
_cell.angle_gamma   90.00
#
_symmetry.space_group_name_H-M   'P 1'
#
loop_
_entity.id
_entity.type
_entity.pdbx_description
1 polymer ?
#
loop_
_entity_poly.entity_id
_entity_poly.type
_entity_poly.pdbx_seq_one_letter_code
_entity_poly.pdbx_strand_id
1 'polypeptide(L)'
;FTDAQNSKCPHFYTVEDNALTQDWSEKLKEIGGSAFANPPYSRSSYHEKQAVTGVRHIMNHALAMREKGGRYVFLLKVATSETWWCEEADHICFIRGRVGFDVPQWFVPADENQVPTGAFFAGAIVVFDKTWNGKAIDYIQRSELEQIGKTFVEQAKWLVSRGVA
;
A
#
# COMPACT_ATOMS: atom_id res chain seq x y z
N PHE A 1 -3.46 5.70 -2.45
CA PHE A 1 -4.65 6.21 -3.15
C PHE A 1 -5.77 5.20 -3.03
N THR A 2 -6.94 5.68 -2.64
CA THR A 2 -8.18 4.91 -2.62
C THR A 2 -9.32 5.83 -3.05
N ASP A 3 -10.43 5.27 -3.55
CA ASP A 3 -11.66 6.03 -3.54
C ASP A 3 -12.38 5.85 -2.19
N ALA A 4 -13.30 6.76 -1.87
CA ALA A 4 -13.99 6.78 -0.60
C ALA A 4 -14.82 5.49 -0.36
N GLN A 5 -15.31 4.86 -1.43
CA GLN A 5 -16.12 3.64 -1.33
C GLN A 5 -15.29 2.38 -1.08
N ASN A 6 -13.99 2.41 -1.42
CA ASN A 6 -13.08 1.28 -1.24
C ASN A 6 -12.11 1.46 -0.08
N SER A 7 -12.19 2.54 0.67
CA SER A 7 -11.34 2.74 1.86
C SER A 7 -11.60 1.67 2.91
N LYS A 8 -10.51 1.17 3.50
CA LYS A 8 -10.54 0.18 4.60
C LYS A 8 -10.25 0.84 5.96
N CYS A 9 -9.94 2.12 5.97
CA CYS A 9 -9.57 2.88 7.16
C CYS A 9 -10.37 4.20 7.21
N PRO A 10 -10.61 4.76 8.39
CA PRO A 10 -11.34 6.03 8.55
C PRO A 10 -10.54 7.23 8.03
N HIS A 11 -9.20 7.13 8.00
CA HIS A 11 -8.31 8.17 7.47
C HIS A 11 -7.66 7.68 6.18
N PHE A 12 -7.90 8.39 5.09
CA PHE A 12 -7.39 8.05 3.77
C PHE A 12 -7.28 9.30 2.90
N TYR A 13 -6.53 9.19 1.80
CA TYR A 13 -6.45 10.22 0.75
C TYR A 13 -7.04 9.68 -0.55
N THR A 14 -7.87 10.49 -1.17
CA THR A 14 -8.43 10.26 -2.51
C THR A 14 -7.57 10.92 -3.60
N VAL A 15 -7.99 10.81 -4.85
CA VAL A 15 -7.34 11.49 -5.97
C VAL A 15 -7.50 13.01 -5.86
N GLU A 16 -8.62 13.47 -5.32
CA GLU A 16 -8.94 14.89 -5.10
C GLU A 16 -8.02 15.50 -4.04
N ASP A 17 -7.71 14.76 -2.98
CA ASP A 17 -6.79 15.22 -1.92
C ASP A 17 -5.35 15.35 -2.42
N ASN A 18 -5.00 14.63 -3.46
CA ASN A 18 -3.65 14.41 -3.96
C ASN A 18 -2.62 14.10 -2.84
N ALA A 19 -2.52 12.84 -2.47
CA ALA A 19 -1.62 12.39 -1.40
C ALA A 19 -0.17 12.87 -1.55
N LEU A 20 0.29 13.16 -2.77
CA LEU A 20 1.66 13.67 -3.03
C LEU A 20 1.87 15.13 -2.62
N THR A 21 0.81 15.84 -2.26
CA THR A 21 0.89 17.22 -1.73
C THR A 21 0.70 17.28 -0.22
N GLN A 22 0.39 16.14 0.42
CA GLN A 22 0.08 16.06 1.84
C GLN A 22 1.32 15.71 2.67
N ASP A 23 1.41 16.23 3.88
CA ASP A 23 2.41 15.79 4.86
C ASP A 23 1.89 14.56 5.62
N TRP A 24 2.30 13.38 5.17
CA TRP A 24 1.88 12.13 5.81
C TRP A 24 2.43 11.97 7.23
N SER A 25 3.60 12.57 7.52
CA SER A 25 4.23 12.47 8.83
C SER A 25 3.45 13.25 9.90
N GLU A 26 2.96 14.43 9.56
CA GLU A 26 2.11 15.21 10.45
C GLU A 26 0.78 14.51 10.70
N LYS A 27 0.19 13.95 9.63
CA LYS A 27 -1.06 13.19 9.78
C LYS A 27 -0.87 11.96 10.68
N LEU A 28 0.22 11.23 10.55
CA LEU A 28 0.51 10.09 11.43
C LEU A 28 0.78 10.50 12.88
N LYS A 29 1.37 11.67 13.13
CA LYS A 29 1.52 12.21 14.49
C LYS A 29 0.17 12.53 15.15
N GLU A 30 -0.79 13.01 14.34
CA GLU A 30 -2.15 13.31 14.80
C GLU A 30 -2.95 12.05 15.15
N ILE A 31 -2.94 11.05 14.25
CA ILE A 31 -3.84 9.89 14.36
C ILE A 31 -3.17 8.63 14.92
N GLY A 32 -1.85 8.58 14.95
CA GLY A 32 -1.07 7.40 15.31
C GLY A 32 -1.01 6.32 14.23
N GLY A 33 -0.34 5.20 14.55
CA GLY A 33 -0.31 4.02 13.70
C GLY A 33 0.71 4.09 12.55
N SER A 34 0.34 3.49 11.41
CA SER A 34 1.18 3.40 10.21
C SER A 34 0.34 3.70 8.97
N ALA A 35 0.95 4.31 7.97
CA ALA A 35 0.30 4.49 6.68
C ALA A 35 0.47 3.22 5.82
N PHE A 36 -0.56 2.86 5.07
CA PHE A 36 -0.53 1.76 4.11
C PHE A 36 -0.94 2.26 2.72
N ALA A 37 -0.27 1.75 1.69
CA ALA A 37 -0.70 1.95 0.32
C ALA A 37 -0.41 0.72 -0.57
N ASN A 38 -1.33 0.47 -1.50
CA ASN A 38 -1.13 -0.35 -2.68
C ASN A 38 -1.28 0.58 -3.89
N PRO A 39 -0.21 1.29 -4.29
CA PRO A 39 -0.31 2.31 -5.32
C PRO A 39 -0.52 1.71 -6.70
N PRO A 40 -1.17 2.44 -7.62
CA PRO A 40 -1.28 2.00 -9.00
C PRO A 40 0.11 1.93 -9.66
N TYR A 41 0.38 0.83 -10.38
CA TYR A 41 1.63 0.62 -11.13
C TYR A 41 1.61 1.24 -12.54
N SER A 42 0.63 2.11 -12.79
CA SER A 42 0.47 2.83 -14.05
C SER A 42 1.50 3.95 -14.21
N ARG A 43 1.56 4.50 -15.42
CA ARG A 43 2.35 5.71 -15.71
C ARG A 43 1.89 6.87 -14.84
N SER A 44 2.83 7.79 -14.55
CA SER A 44 2.52 9.02 -13.82
C SER A 44 1.45 9.83 -14.56
N SER A 45 0.50 10.37 -13.82
CA SER A 45 -0.45 11.36 -14.30
C SER A 45 -0.22 12.70 -13.59
N TYR A 46 -0.60 13.78 -14.26
CA TYR A 46 -0.37 15.13 -13.79
C TYR A 46 -1.65 15.95 -13.93
N HIS A 47 -1.89 16.81 -12.95
CA HIS A 47 -2.90 17.87 -13.01
C HIS A 47 -2.20 19.20 -12.71
N GLU A 48 -2.38 20.20 -13.55
CA GLU A 48 -1.73 21.53 -13.44
C GLU A 48 -0.20 21.45 -13.22
N LYS A 49 0.47 20.56 -13.94
CA LYS A 49 1.91 20.26 -13.81
C LYS A 49 2.32 19.61 -12.47
N GLN A 50 1.39 19.35 -11.57
CA GLN A 50 1.59 18.63 -10.32
C GLN A 50 1.38 17.13 -10.56
N ALA A 51 2.30 16.28 -10.09
CA ALA A 51 2.08 14.84 -10.13
C ALA A 51 0.92 14.45 -9.19
N VAL A 52 -0.01 13.63 -9.71
CA VAL A 52 -1.14 13.10 -8.94
C VAL A 52 -0.92 11.62 -8.63
N THR A 53 -0.22 10.90 -9.51
CA THR A 53 0.17 9.50 -9.31
C THR A 53 1.49 9.18 -10.01
N GLY A 54 1.96 7.95 -9.84
CA GLY A 54 3.18 7.41 -10.41
C GLY A 54 4.09 6.88 -9.32
N VAL A 55 4.48 5.61 -9.42
CA VAL A 55 5.23 4.91 -8.35
C VAL A 55 6.50 5.67 -7.96
N ARG A 56 7.25 6.22 -8.94
CA ARG A 56 8.46 7.01 -8.65
C ARG A 56 8.16 8.21 -7.74
N HIS A 57 7.10 8.96 -8.01
CA HIS A 57 6.72 10.12 -7.20
C HIS A 57 6.30 9.70 -5.81
N ILE A 58 5.55 8.59 -5.72
CA ILE A 58 5.10 8.03 -4.44
C ILE A 58 6.29 7.56 -3.59
N MET A 59 7.27 6.87 -4.18
CA MET A 59 8.46 6.41 -3.46
C MET A 59 9.33 7.58 -3.00
N ASN A 60 9.56 8.58 -3.85
CA ASN A 60 10.28 9.79 -3.46
C ASN A 60 9.57 10.54 -2.31
N HIS A 61 8.25 10.63 -2.37
CA HIS A 61 7.49 11.25 -1.30
C HIS A 61 7.55 10.42 0.01
N ALA A 62 7.47 9.09 -0.08
CA ALA A 62 7.62 8.21 1.07
C ALA A 62 8.98 8.38 1.75
N LEU A 63 10.07 8.48 0.97
CA LEU A 63 11.41 8.78 1.50
C LEU A 63 11.44 10.14 2.23
N ALA A 64 10.88 11.18 1.64
CA ALA A 64 10.80 12.50 2.28
C ALA A 64 10.00 12.46 3.59
N MET A 65 8.89 11.73 3.62
CA MET A 65 8.07 11.56 4.83
C MET A 65 8.78 10.71 5.89
N ARG A 66 9.48 9.65 5.48
CA ARG A 66 10.32 8.84 6.37
C ARG A 66 11.33 9.70 7.15
N GLU A 67 11.97 10.67 6.47
CA GLU A 67 12.92 11.58 7.12
C GLU A 67 12.28 12.43 8.23
N LYS A 68 11.00 12.74 8.12
CA LYS A 68 10.21 13.46 9.13
C LYS A 68 9.67 12.54 10.23
N GLY A 69 9.74 11.22 10.04
CA GLY A 69 9.24 10.18 10.96
C GLY A 69 7.96 9.51 10.48
N GLY A 70 7.56 8.47 11.20
CA GLY A 70 6.42 7.62 10.87
C GLY A 70 6.82 6.35 10.15
N ARG A 71 5.86 5.43 10.04
CA ARG A 71 6.01 4.16 9.32
C ARG A 71 5.08 4.13 8.11
N TYR A 72 5.66 3.87 6.95
CA TYR A 72 4.96 3.80 5.66
C TYR A 72 5.16 2.43 5.05
N VAL A 73 4.06 1.72 4.83
CA VAL A 73 4.03 0.34 4.36
C VAL A 73 3.39 0.28 2.98
N PHE A 74 4.07 -0.33 2.04
CA PHE A 74 3.59 -0.44 0.66
C PHE A 74 3.51 -1.90 0.24
N LEU A 75 2.43 -2.28 -0.43
CA LEU A 75 2.39 -3.48 -1.23
C LEU A 75 2.80 -3.11 -2.65
N LEU A 76 3.93 -3.62 -3.12
CA LEU A 76 4.50 -3.28 -4.41
C LEU A 76 4.71 -4.51 -5.29
N LYS A 77 4.62 -4.30 -6.60
CA LYS A 77 5.20 -5.21 -7.58
C LYS A 77 6.71 -5.24 -7.41
N VAL A 78 7.31 -6.42 -7.37
CA VAL A 78 8.77 -6.58 -7.41
C VAL A 78 9.27 -6.20 -8.81
N ALA A 79 10.10 -5.18 -8.89
CA ALA A 79 10.60 -4.63 -10.15
C ALA A 79 12.00 -4.03 -9.97
N THR A 80 12.96 -4.87 -9.58
CA THR A 80 14.34 -4.48 -9.23
C THR A 80 15.13 -3.82 -10.37
N SER A 81 14.68 -3.97 -11.62
CA SER A 81 15.27 -3.31 -12.79
C SER A 81 14.73 -1.90 -13.04
N GLU A 82 13.69 -1.51 -12.33
CA GLU A 82 13.05 -0.21 -12.51
C GLU A 82 13.74 0.87 -11.66
N THR A 83 13.90 2.05 -12.22
CA THR A 83 14.54 3.18 -11.54
C THR A 83 13.77 3.75 -10.34
N TRP A 84 12.55 3.31 -10.11
CA TRP A 84 11.74 3.67 -8.96
C TRP A 84 11.78 2.62 -7.84
N TRP A 85 12.49 1.50 -8.06
CA TRP A 85 12.62 0.48 -7.03
C TRP A 85 13.28 1.06 -5.78
N CYS A 86 12.73 0.72 -4.63
CA CYS A 86 13.01 1.35 -3.34
C CYS A 86 14.25 0.74 -2.67
N GLU A 87 15.45 1.04 -3.20
CA GLU A 87 16.72 0.57 -2.63
C GLU A 87 16.96 1.10 -1.21
N GLU A 88 16.42 2.29 -0.89
CA GLU A 88 16.56 2.94 0.41
C GLU A 88 15.48 2.53 1.44
N ALA A 89 14.67 1.52 1.14
CA ALA A 89 13.69 1.00 2.09
C ALA A 89 14.39 0.37 3.31
N ASP A 90 13.82 0.56 4.48
CA ASP A 90 14.34 0.00 5.72
C ASP A 90 14.08 -1.51 5.84
N HIS A 91 13.00 -1.98 5.17
CA HIS A 91 12.68 -3.41 5.10
C HIS A 91 11.93 -3.75 3.83
N ILE A 92 12.31 -4.88 3.22
CA ILE A 92 11.61 -5.48 2.09
C ILE A 92 11.30 -6.94 2.41
N CYS A 93 10.02 -7.28 2.49
CA CYS A 93 9.56 -8.65 2.67
C CYS A 93 8.97 -9.18 1.36
N PHE A 94 9.65 -10.11 0.70
CA PHE A 94 9.19 -10.73 -0.53
C PHE A 94 8.11 -11.77 -0.25
N ILE A 95 6.98 -11.68 -0.97
CA ILE A 95 5.87 -12.62 -0.83
C ILE A 95 6.10 -13.81 -1.76
N ARG A 96 6.23 -15.00 -1.19
CA ARG A 96 6.27 -16.26 -1.92
C ARG A 96 4.86 -16.71 -2.27
N GLY A 97 4.58 -16.81 -3.56
CA GLY A 97 3.25 -16.98 -4.13
C GLY A 97 2.67 -15.67 -4.66
N ARG A 98 1.71 -15.77 -5.56
CA ARG A 98 1.09 -14.59 -6.20
C ARG A 98 -0.07 -14.09 -5.34
N VAL A 99 -0.12 -12.78 -5.15
CA VAL A 99 -1.22 -12.12 -4.45
C VAL A 99 -2.34 -11.88 -5.46
N GLY A 100 -3.55 -12.33 -5.16
CA GLY A 100 -4.75 -11.93 -5.89
C GLY A 100 -5.25 -10.57 -5.40
N PHE A 101 -5.84 -9.80 -6.30
CA PHE A 101 -6.51 -8.56 -5.96
C PHE A 101 -8.00 -8.70 -6.26
N ASP A 102 -8.83 -8.24 -5.34
CA ASP A 102 -10.26 -8.14 -5.60
C ASP A 102 -10.51 -7.11 -6.70
N VAL A 103 -11.52 -7.37 -7.51
CA VAL A 103 -11.93 -6.46 -8.57
C VAL A 103 -12.63 -5.26 -7.94
N PRO A 104 -12.26 -4.02 -8.30
CA PRO A 104 -12.98 -2.84 -7.83
C PRO A 104 -14.45 -2.89 -8.24
N GLN A 105 -15.35 -2.37 -7.41
CA GLN A 105 -16.79 -2.35 -7.69
C GLN A 105 -17.16 -1.61 -9.00
N TRP A 106 -16.33 -0.65 -9.39
CA TRP A 106 -16.49 0.13 -10.64
C TRP A 106 -15.87 -0.54 -11.87
N PHE A 107 -15.23 -1.70 -11.71
CA PHE A 107 -14.60 -2.39 -12.84
C PHE A 107 -15.66 -2.95 -13.77
N VAL A 108 -15.57 -2.55 -15.03
CA VAL A 108 -16.39 -3.09 -16.12
C VAL A 108 -15.44 -3.84 -17.07
N PRO A 109 -15.61 -5.15 -17.27
CA PRO A 109 -14.82 -5.89 -18.23
C PRO A 109 -14.94 -5.30 -19.64
N ALA A 110 -13.84 -5.24 -20.38
CA ALA A 110 -13.87 -4.81 -21.78
C ALA A 110 -14.60 -5.83 -22.68
N ASP A 111 -14.55 -7.10 -22.32
CA ASP A 111 -15.27 -8.21 -22.95
C ASP A 111 -15.47 -9.37 -21.96
N GLU A 112 -16.23 -10.38 -22.38
CA GLU A 112 -16.54 -11.58 -21.57
C GLU A 112 -15.34 -12.48 -21.24
N ASN A 113 -14.20 -12.30 -21.94
CA ASN A 113 -12.97 -13.07 -21.72
C ASN A 113 -12.05 -12.39 -20.69
N GLN A 114 -12.32 -11.12 -20.36
CA GLN A 114 -11.57 -10.38 -19.35
C GLN A 114 -11.98 -10.85 -17.95
N VAL A 115 -11.49 -12.01 -17.56
CA VAL A 115 -11.70 -12.55 -16.20
C VAL A 115 -10.64 -11.97 -15.29
N PRO A 116 -11.03 -11.41 -14.12
CA PRO A 116 -10.09 -10.99 -13.11
C PRO A 116 -9.21 -12.17 -12.68
N THR A 117 -7.92 -12.07 -12.91
CA THR A 117 -6.95 -13.09 -12.53
C THR A 117 -6.05 -12.59 -11.42
N GLY A 118 -5.41 -13.51 -10.70
CA GLY A 118 -4.37 -13.14 -9.73
C GLY A 118 -3.23 -12.35 -10.39
N ALA A 119 -2.49 -11.58 -9.61
CA ALA A 119 -1.38 -10.82 -10.13
C ALA A 119 -0.37 -11.69 -10.88
N PHE A 120 0.04 -11.25 -12.07
CA PHE A 120 1.04 -11.94 -12.89
C PHE A 120 2.48 -11.71 -12.40
N PHE A 121 2.67 -10.89 -11.38
CA PHE A 121 3.96 -10.46 -10.87
C PHE A 121 4.16 -10.91 -9.42
N ALA A 122 5.42 -10.97 -9.00
CA ALA A 122 5.78 -11.15 -7.60
C ALA A 122 5.48 -9.87 -6.83
N GLY A 123 4.97 -10.01 -5.61
CA GLY A 123 4.72 -8.90 -4.68
C GLY A 123 5.76 -8.83 -3.58
N ALA A 124 5.95 -7.63 -3.06
CA ALA A 124 6.72 -7.39 -1.84
C ALA A 124 6.02 -6.38 -0.94
N ILE A 125 6.18 -6.54 0.35
CA ILE A 125 5.85 -5.53 1.35
C ILE A 125 7.11 -4.72 1.59
N VAL A 126 7.03 -3.41 1.39
CA VAL A 126 8.15 -2.47 1.52
C VAL A 126 7.84 -1.51 2.65
N VAL A 127 8.79 -1.32 3.55
CA VAL A 127 8.63 -0.47 4.74
C VAL A 127 9.67 0.65 4.73
N PHE A 128 9.20 1.87 4.90
CA PHE A 128 10.01 3.05 5.18
C PHE A 128 9.75 3.48 6.63
N ASP A 129 10.74 3.27 7.50
CA ASP A 129 10.67 3.58 8.93
C ASP A 129 12.08 3.68 9.51
N LYS A 130 12.56 4.87 9.79
CA LYS A 130 13.91 5.09 10.37
C LYS A 130 14.15 4.38 11.70
N THR A 131 13.11 3.97 12.39
CA THR A 131 13.20 3.25 13.66
C THR A 131 13.25 1.73 13.49
N TRP A 132 13.20 1.25 12.23
CA TRP A 132 13.28 -0.18 11.93
C TRP A 132 14.62 -0.77 12.38
N ASN A 133 14.56 -1.78 13.21
CA ASN A 133 15.73 -2.49 13.76
C ASN A 133 15.73 -3.99 13.43
N GLY A 134 14.81 -4.41 12.56
CA GLY A 134 14.73 -5.80 12.07
C GLY A 134 15.64 -6.06 10.88
N LYS A 135 15.42 -7.19 10.23
CA LYS A 135 16.12 -7.52 8.98
C LYS A 135 15.78 -6.53 7.87
N ALA A 136 16.75 -6.21 7.03
CA ALA A 136 16.50 -5.40 5.83
C ALA A 136 15.71 -6.17 4.76
N ILE A 137 15.92 -7.50 4.65
CA ILE A 137 15.24 -8.37 3.68
C ILE A 137 14.70 -9.61 4.41
N ASP A 138 13.47 -9.98 4.07
CA ASP A 138 12.85 -11.22 4.54
C ASP A 138 11.90 -11.80 3.47
N TYR A 139 11.33 -12.97 3.76
CA TYR A 139 10.37 -13.66 2.91
C TYR A 139 9.20 -14.16 3.76
N ILE A 140 7.99 -14.07 3.21
CA ILE A 140 6.79 -14.62 3.81
C ILE A 140 6.02 -15.47 2.79
N GLN A 141 5.45 -16.58 3.22
CA GLN A 141 4.54 -17.35 2.37
C GLN A 141 3.19 -16.62 2.26
N ARG A 142 2.60 -16.59 1.07
CA ARG A 142 1.27 -16.00 0.88
C ARG A 142 0.24 -16.62 1.84
N SER A 143 0.27 -17.93 2.01
CA SER A 143 -0.65 -18.63 2.93
C SER A 143 -0.50 -18.20 4.39
N GLU A 144 0.71 -17.88 4.82
CA GLU A 144 0.97 -17.35 6.17
C GLU A 144 0.39 -15.93 6.31
N LEU A 145 0.62 -15.07 5.32
CA LEU A 145 0.07 -13.71 5.29
C LEU A 145 -1.47 -13.73 5.27
N GLU A 146 -2.08 -14.60 4.47
CA GLU A 146 -3.53 -14.81 4.44
C GLU A 146 -4.07 -15.29 5.80
N GLN A 147 -3.37 -16.19 6.48
CA GLN A 147 -3.78 -16.67 7.79
C GLN A 147 -3.72 -15.57 8.86
N ILE A 148 -2.67 -14.75 8.86
CA ILE A 148 -2.55 -13.59 9.75
C ILE A 148 -3.72 -12.61 9.49
N GLY A 149 -3.96 -12.28 8.22
CA GLY A 149 -5.04 -11.39 7.83
C GLY A 149 -6.42 -11.91 8.20
N LYS A 150 -6.69 -13.20 8.02
CA LYS A 150 -7.94 -13.86 8.41
C LYS A 150 -8.17 -13.75 9.92
N THR A 151 -7.17 -14.08 10.72
CA THR A 151 -7.24 -14.00 12.19
C THR A 151 -7.54 -12.56 12.63
N PHE A 152 -6.88 -11.57 12.04
CA PHE A 152 -7.13 -10.16 12.34
C PHE A 152 -8.59 -9.74 12.02
N VAL A 153 -9.10 -10.12 10.86
CA VAL A 153 -10.48 -9.80 10.45
C VAL A 153 -11.51 -10.47 11.36
N GLU A 154 -11.26 -11.71 11.78
CA GLU A 154 -12.14 -12.43 12.72
C GLU A 154 -12.16 -11.74 14.08
N GLN A 155 -11.01 -11.32 14.60
CA GLN A 155 -10.92 -10.58 15.86
C GLN A 155 -11.64 -9.22 15.76
N ALA A 156 -11.43 -8.47 14.67
CA ALA A 156 -12.11 -7.20 14.45
C ALA A 156 -13.64 -7.37 14.42
N LYS A 157 -14.16 -8.36 13.71
CA LYS A 157 -15.60 -8.68 13.67
C LYS A 157 -16.13 -9.04 15.06
N TRP A 158 -15.36 -9.79 15.83
CA TRP A 158 -15.76 -10.16 17.21
C TRP A 158 -15.84 -8.91 18.10
N LEU A 159 -14.87 -7.99 18.04
CA LEU A 159 -14.92 -6.73 18.80
C LEU A 159 -16.13 -5.87 18.44
N VAL A 160 -16.41 -5.69 17.15
CA VAL A 160 -17.58 -4.95 16.67
C VAL A 160 -18.88 -5.57 17.19
N SER A 161 -19.00 -6.90 17.17
CA SER A 161 -20.20 -7.60 17.67
C SER A 161 -20.43 -7.43 19.18
N ARG A 162 -19.40 -7.03 19.92
CA ARG A 162 -19.42 -6.77 21.37
C ARG A 162 -19.57 -5.30 21.73
N GLY A 163 -19.68 -4.41 20.74
CA GLY A 163 -19.79 -2.96 20.97
C GLY A 163 -18.52 -2.34 21.58
N VAL A 164 -17.34 -2.92 21.31
CA VAL A 164 -16.04 -2.48 21.84
C VAL A 164 -15.27 -1.67 20.78
N ALA A 165 -15.90 -1.30 19.67
CA ALA A 165 -15.32 -0.48 18.61
C ALA A 165 -16.02 0.87 18.52
#